data_b593353338bb8001fee52a2e0c1f167b
#
_entry.id   b593353338bb8001fee52a2e0c1f167b
#
_cell.length_a   1.000
_cell.length_b   1.000
_cell.length_c   1.000
_cell.angle_alpha   90.00
_cell.angle_beta   90.00
_cell.angle_gamma   90.00
#
_symmetry.space_group_name_H-M   'P 1'
#
loop_
_entity.id
_entity.type
_entity.pdbx_description
1 polymer ?
#
loop_
_entity_poly.entity_id
_entity_poly.type
_entity_poly.pdbx_seq_one_letter_code
_entity_poly.pdbx_strand_id
1 'polypeptide(L)'
;MTLNGVKFAKFFAAAAFASALLCGCAGSESGAKIPRAPATSQTYALSQKKLLEIVAAQNRFLEKIRGTKSLSVMKNSDLLSEKRRIDSLWNEYFTGEKRDAESFAIYGKYLRETSNSTAAYKAFLAADALDPTLASVKHQLAVYESENGQFPEAYAHFLDALKLEPENNVYISQTAKFLMVARTGLAASGKFDIAQLDKKMLECYRKWADSSAPNSQAKWECAKSFYSVSHPDWEEALSRWEDIIKNSALELERQTALANKARVLIELRRDDQAREILAKVVNEHLAEDKAKLLGVIESDAKNKTQSESK
;
A
#
# COMPACT_ATOMS: atom_id res chain seq x y z
N MET A 1 -13.91 -12.71 27.74
CA MET A 1 -13.83 -13.59 26.58
C MET A 1 -13.86 -12.69 25.34
N THR A 2 -12.73 -12.46 24.73
CA THR A 2 -12.60 -11.61 23.54
C THR A 2 -13.17 -12.32 22.32
N LEU A 3 -13.89 -11.60 21.48
CA LEU A 3 -14.49 -12.06 20.19
C LEU A 3 -13.47 -12.62 19.16
N ASN A 4 -12.35 -13.16 19.60
CA ASN A 4 -11.25 -13.68 18.78
C ASN A 4 -11.55 -15.01 18.06
N GLY A 5 -12.82 -15.39 17.90
CA GLY A 5 -13.19 -16.69 17.34
C GLY A 5 -14.02 -16.68 16.05
N VAL A 6 -14.43 -15.54 15.54
CA VAL A 6 -15.26 -15.52 14.31
C VAL A 6 -14.36 -15.24 13.10
N LYS A 7 -14.15 -16.29 12.31
CA LYS A 7 -13.42 -16.33 11.04
C LYS A 7 -14.07 -15.44 9.97
N PHE A 8 -13.94 -14.12 10.07
CA PHE A 8 -14.36 -13.17 9.04
C PHE A 8 -13.21 -12.74 8.08
N ALA A 9 -11.99 -13.23 8.31
CA ALA A 9 -10.80 -12.75 7.61
C ALA A 9 -10.49 -13.44 6.27
N LYS A 10 -11.33 -14.36 5.75
CA LYS A 10 -10.93 -15.19 4.59
C LYS A 10 -11.39 -14.73 3.21
N PHE A 11 -12.20 -13.70 3.06
CA PHE A 11 -12.77 -13.35 1.74
C PHE A 11 -12.24 -12.08 1.09
N PHE A 12 -11.41 -11.26 1.74
CA PHE A 12 -10.93 -9.99 1.17
C PHE A 12 -9.42 -9.91 0.88
N ALA A 13 -8.63 -10.92 1.24
CA ALA A 13 -7.16 -10.79 1.22
C ALA A 13 -6.49 -11.07 -0.14
N ALA A 14 -7.12 -11.80 -1.06
CA ALA A 14 -6.43 -12.25 -2.27
C ALA A 14 -6.66 -11.38 -3.53
N ALA A 15 -7.74 -10.63 -3.60
CA ALA A 15 -8.10 -9.87 -4.82
C ALA A 15 -7.61 -8.41 -4.82
N ALA A 16 -7.29 -7.83 -3.66
CA ALA A 16 -6.94 -6.41 -3.55
C ALA A 16 -5.47 -6.10 -3.83
N PHE A 17 -4.57 -7.08 -3.71
CA PHE A 17 -3.12 -6.84 -3.87
C PHE A 17 -2.69 -6.60 -5.32
N ALA A 18 -3.32 -7.27 -6.29
CA ALA A 18 -2.93 -7.15 -7.69
C ALA A 18 -3.40 -5.85 -8.37
N SER A 19 -4.50 -5.25 -7.92
CA SER A 19 -5.08 -4.07 -8.57
C SER A 19 -4.61 -2.73 -8.00
N ALA A 20 -4.18 -2.69 -6.74
CA ALA A 20 -3.75 -1.44 -6.09
C ALA A 20 -2.29 -1.05 -6.37
N LEU A 21 -1.47 -2.00 -6.84
CA LEU A 21 -0.06 -1.76 -7.17
C LEU A 21 0.15 -1.07 -8.52
N LEU A 22 -0.86 -1.06 -9.41
CA LEU A 22 -0.74 -0.50 -10.75
C LEU A 22 -1.11 0.99 -10.86
N CYS A 23 -1.67 1.62 -9.83
CA CYS A 23 -2.23 2.98 -9.93
C CYS A 23 -1.45 4.06 -9.15
N GLY A 24 -0.22 3.83 -8.76
CA GLY A 24 0.57 4.75 -7.93
C GLY A 24 1.64 5.59 -8.66
N CYS A 25 1.65 5.66 -9.99
CA CYS A 25 2.66 6.41 -10.74
C CYS A 25 2.11 7.61 -11.52
N ALA A 26 1.08 8.28 -11.02
CA ALA A 26 0.64 9.56 -11.58
C ALA A 26 1.01 10.70 -10.63
N GLY A 27 2.12 11.38 -10.96
CA GLY A 27 2.31 12.78 -10.69
C GLY A 27 2.69 13.23 -9.27
N SER A 28 3.96 13.40 -9.03
CA SER A 28 4.45 14.69 -8.54
C SER A 28 5.82 14.93 -9.20
N GLU A 29 5.87 15.87 -10.09
CA GLU A 29 7.10 16.50 -10.51
C GLU A 29 7.66 17.31 -9.34
N SER A 30 8.32 16.63 -8.41
CA SER A 30 9.29 17.30 -7.57
C SER A 30 10.56 17.40 -8.44
N GLY A 31 10.88 18.61 -8.89
CA GLY A 31 12.08 18.90 -9.64
C GLY A 31 13.29 18.42 -8.86
N ALA A 32 13.78 17.25 -9.18
CA ALA A 32 15.05 16.74 -8.72
C ALA A 32 16.12 17.70 -9.22
N LYS A 33 16.73 18.46 -8.31
CA LYS A 33 17.93 19.25 -8.61
C LYS A 33 19.01 18.27 -9.02
N ILE A 34 19.26 18.22 -10.34
CA ILE A 34 20.41 17.50 -10.90
C ILE A 34 21.67 18.04 -10.22
N PRO A 35 22.47 17.21 -9.55
CA PRO A 35 23.74 17.65 -8.98
C PRO A 35 24.60 18.22 -10.12
N ARG A 36 25.12 19.45 -9.96
CA ARG A 36 26.06 20.01 -10.91
C ARG A 36 27.28 19.10 -10.97
N ALA A 37 27.44 18.42 -12.10
CA ALA A 37 28.66 17.67 -12.39
C ALA A 37 29.89 18.57 -12.39
N PRO A 38 31.07 18.11 -11.92
CA PRO A 38 32.31 18.79 -12.15
C PRO A 38 32.56 18.89 -13.66
N ALA A 39 32.98 20.07 -14.11
CA ALA A 39 33.21 20.39 -15.50
C ALA A 39 34.42 19.59 -16.04
N THR A 40 34.19 18.35 -16.45
CA THR A 40 35.11 17.58 -17.29
C THR A 40 34.34 16.50 -18.03
N SER A 41 34.27 16.70 -19.26
CA SER A 41 34.38 15.82 -20.41
C SER A 41 33.09 15.71 -21.27
N GLN A 42 33.36 15.91 -22.52
CA GLN A 42 32.54 15.57 -23.68
C GLN A 42 31.84 14.16 -23.51
N THR A 43 32.54 13.23 -22.87
CA THR A 43 32.08 11.87 -22.58
C THR A 43 30.86 11.85 -21.63
N TYR A 44 30.86 12.68 -20.57
CA TYR A 44 29.72 12.75 -19.64
C TYR A 44 28.47 13.34 -20.32
N ALA A 45 28.66 14.39 -21.12
CA ALA A 45 27.56 15.00 -21.87
C ALA A 45 26.97 14.04 -22.92
N LEU A 46 27.80 13.23 -23.57
CA LEU A 46 27.38 12.19 -24.51
C LEU A 46 26.61 11.06 -23.82
N SER A 47 27.08 10.62 -22.65
CA SER A 47 26.40 9.61 -21.82
C SER A 47 25.02 10.08 -21.36
N GLN A 48 24.92 11.30 -20.87
CA GLN A 48 23.65 11.93 -20.50
C GLN A 48 22.67 12.04 -21.68
N LYS A 49 23.17 12.46 -22.84
CA LYS A 49 22.35 12.52 -24.06
C LYS A 49 21.83 11.16 -24.46
N LYS A 50 22.68 10.12 -24.44
CA LYS A 50 22.30 8.73 -24.75
C LYS A 50 21.24 8.22 -23.77
N LEU A 51 21.42 8.48 -22.48
CA LEU A 51 20.42 8.11 -21.45
C LEU A 51 19.06 8.78 -21.71
N LEU A 52 19.04 10.07 -22.02
CA LEU A 52 17.80 10.79 -22.34
C LEU A 52 17.09 10.22 -23.59
N GLU A 53 17.83 9.82 -24.61
CA GLU A 53 17.30 9.18 -25.81
C GLU A 53 16.65 7.83 -25.49
N ILE A 54 17.30 7.01 -24.65
CA ILE A 54 16.76 5.73 -24.20
C ILE A 54 15.49 5.93 -23.37
N VAL A 55 15.51 6.86 -22.41
CA VAL A 55 14.36 7.19 -21.56
C VAL A 55 13.18 7.68 -22.41
N ALA A 56 13.43 8.53 -23.41
CA ALA A 56 12.40 8.98 -24.32
C ALA A 56 11.81 7.85 -25.17
N ALA A 57 12.63 6.90 -25.62
CA ALA A 57 12.18 5.72 -26.37
C ALA A 57 11.33 4.80 -25.49
N GLN A 58 11.81 4.46 -24.29
CA GLN A 58 11.06 3.60 -23.37
C GLN A 58 9.74 4.22 -22.94
N ASN A 59 9.70 5.53 -22.66
CA ASN A 59 8.46 6.18 -22.24
C ASN A 59 7.40 6.14 -23.33
N ARG A 60 7.78 6.39 -24.60
CA ARG A 60 6.86 6.21 -25.74
C ARG A 60 6.35 4.78 -25.87
N PHE A 61 7.20 3.80 -25.65
CA PHE A 61 6.82 2.40 -25.67
C PHE A 61 5.87 2.05 -24.51
N LEU A 62 6.17 2.49 -23.30
CA LEU A 62 5.33 2.25 -22.11
C LEU A 62 3.95 2.89 -22.26
N GLU A 63 3.86 4.08 -22.85
CA GLU A 63 2.57 4.69 -23.21
C GLU A 63 1.74 3.82 -24.17
N LYS A 64 2.37 3.24 -25.21
CA LYS A 64 1.69 2.37 -26.16
C LYS A 64 1.15 1.09 -25.52
N ILE A 65 1.85 0.54 -24.52
CA ILE A 65 1.44 -0.69 -23.84
C ILE A 65 0.58 -0.46 -22.60
N ARG A 66 0.37 0.80 -22.20
CA ARG A 66 -0.44 1.14 -21.03
C ARG A 66 -1.86 0.58 -21.17
N GLY A 67 -2.30 -0.19 -20.17
CA GLY A 67 -3.61 -0.86 -20.21
C GLY A 67 -3.69 -2.11 -21.08
N THR A 68 -2.61 -2.46 -21.81
CA THR A 68 -2.55 -3.67 -22.63
C THR A 68 -2.10 -4.86 -21.77
N LYS A 69 -2.81 -5.99 -21.88
CA LYS A 69 -2.36 -7.21 -21.18
C LYS A 69 -1.00 -7.67 -21.74
N SER A 70 -0.06 -8.04 -20.87
CA SER A 70 1.30 -8.50 -21.22
C SER A 70 1.32 -9.53 -22.37
N LEU A 71 0.40 -10.49 -22.36
CA LEU A 71 0.24 -11.48 -23.42
C LEU A 71 -0.08 -10.87 -24.79
N SER A 72 -0.81 -9.74 -24.84
CA SER A 72 -1.14 -9.07 -26.10
C SER A 72 0.06 -8.31 -26.67
N VAL A 73 0.92 -7.77 -25.81
CA VAL A 73 2.20 -7.16 -26.23
C VAL A 73 3.13 -8.20 -26.86
N MET A 74 3.24 -9.38 -26.25
CA MET A 74 4.08 -10.47 -26.78
C MET A 74 3.59 -11.08 -28.10
N LYS A 75 2.31 -10.90 -28.44
CA LYS A 75 1.73 -11.36 -29.72
C LYS A 75 1.83 -10.31 -30.82
N ASN A 76 2.14 -9.05 -30.51
CA ASN A 76 2.29 -7.98 -31.49
C ASN A 76 3.76 -7.87 -31.92
N SER A 77 4.04 -8.21 -33.19
CA SER A 77 5.40 -8.21 -33.75
C SER A 77 6.10 -6.87 -33.64
N ASP A 78 5.35 -5.76 -33.82
CA ASP A 78 5.90 -4.41 -33.85
C ASP A 78 6.28 -3.95 -32.44
N LEU A 79 5.39 -4.18 -31.46
CA LEU A 79 5.68 -3.89 -30.06
C LEU A 79 6.84 -4.74 -29.53
N LEU A 80 6.93 -6.00 -29.94
CA LEU A 80 8.03 -6.88 -29.57
C LEU A 80 9.36 -6.41 -30.18
N SER A 81 9.34 -5.95 -31.43
CA SER A 81 10.51 -5.38 -32.10
C SER A 81 10.97 -4.08 -31.45
N GLU A 82 10.02 -3.21 -31.10
CA GLU A 82 10.31 -1.96 -30.38
C GLU A 82 10.90 -2.24 -29.00
N LYS A 83 10.34 -3.19 -28.24
CA LYS A 83 10.89 -3.65 -26.97
C LYS A 83 12.33 -4.14 -27.10
N ARG A 84 12.59 -5.03 -28.05
CA ARG A 84 13.95 -5.55 -28.30
C ARG A 84 14.96 -4.45 -28.63
N ARG A 85 14.54 -3.45 -29.40
CA ARG A 85 15.37 -2.29 -29.69
C ARG A 85 15.72 -1.52 -28.42
N ILE A 86 14.75 -1.28 -27.51
CA ILE A 86 15.01 -0.58 -26.25
C ILE A 86 15.92 -1.42 -25.35
N ASP A 87 15.69 -2.73 -25.27
CA ASP A 87 16.55 -3.64 -24.53
C ASP A 87 18.01 -3.60 -25.04
N SER A 88 18.20 -3.54 -26.38
CA SER A 88 19.54 -3.37 -27.00
C SER A 88 20.19 -2.04 -26.61
N LEU A 89 19.43 -0.94 -26.64
CA LEU A 89 19.93 0.39 -26.24
C LEU A 89 20.40 0.40 -24.77
N TRP A 90 19.66 -0.24 -23.87
CA TRP A 90 20.08 -0.39 -22.48
C TRP A 90 21.35 -1.24 -22.33
N ASN A 91 21.44 -2.35 -23.06
CA ASN A 91 22.64 -3.19 -23.06
C ASN A 91 23.87 -2.41 -23.56
N GLU A 92 23.73 -1.66 -24.66
CA GLU A 92 24.79 -0.80 -25.18
C GLU A 92 25.18 0.28 -24.19
N TYR A 93 24.22 0.90 -23.50
CA TYR A 93 24.51 1.90 -22.48
C TYR A 93 25.36 1.30 -21.35
N PHE A 94 24.93 0.17 -20.79
CA PHE A 94 25.66 -0.47 -19.67
C PHE A 94 27.00 -1.14 -20.08
N THR A 95 27.26 -1.35 -21.34
CA THR A 95 28.57 -1.87 -21.79
C THR A 95 29.57 -0.76 -22.07
N GLY A 96 29.11 0.42 -22.50
CA GLY A 96 29.97 1.51 -22.93
C GLY A 96 30.13 2.68 -21.96
N GLU A 97 29.23 2.81 -20.98
CA GLU A 97 29.15 4.02 -20.16
C GLU A 97 29.38 3.77 -18.66
N LYS A 98 29.66 4.86 -17.94
CA LYS A 98 29.76 4.79 -16.48
C LYS A 98 28.41 4.48 -15.88
N ARG A 99 28.33 3.40 -15.14
CA ARG A 99 27.13 2.95 -14.45
C ARG A 99 26.93 3.79 -13.19
N ASP A 100 25.74 4.36 -13.04
CA ASP A 100 25.33 5.10 -11.85
C ASP A 100 24.01 4.56 -11.30
N ALA A 101 23.68 4.95 -10.08
CA ALA A 101 22.49 4.47 -9.37
C ALA A 101 21.19 4.88 -10.08
N GLU A 102 21.14 6.09 -10.63
CA GLU A 102 19.94 6.60 -11.31
C GLU A 102 19.65 5.81 -12.59
N SER A 103 20.66 5.51 -13.40
CA SER A 103 20.47 4.72 -14.62
C SER A 103 19.99 3.31 -14.32
N PHE A 104 20.49 2.65 -13.26
CA PHE A 104 19.97 1.38 -12.81
C PHE A 104 18.54 1.46 -12.26
N ALA A 105 18.20 2.53 -11.53
CA ALA A 105 16.84 2.74 -11.04
C ALA A 105 15.83 2.93 -12.19
N ILE A 106 16.19 3.72 -13.20
CA ILE A 106 15.35 3.94 -14.39
C ILE A 106 15.17 2.64 -15.18
N TYR A 107 16.27 1.89 -15.37
CA TYR A 107 16.22 0.59 -16.06
C TYR A 107 15.38 -0.44 -15.29
N GLY A 108 15.55 -0.51 -13.97
CA GLY A 108 14.75 -1.37 -13.11
C GLY A 108 13.25 -1.08 -13.22
N LYS A 109 12.86 0.19 -13.25
CA LYS A 109 11.48 0.61 -13.46
C LYS A 109 10.95 0.15 -14.83
N TYR A 110 11.70 0.36 -15.89
CA TYR A 110 11.35 -0.12 -17.23
C TYR A 110 11.15 -1.64 -17.27
N LEU A 111 12.07 -2.41 -16.68
CA LEU A 111 11.99 -3.86 -16.62
C LEU A 111 10.73 -4.32 -15.85
N ARG A 112 10.39 -3.66 -14.75
CA ARG A 112 9.20 -3.96 -13.98
C ARG A 112 7.92 -3.72 -14.79
N GLU A 113 7.82 -2.58 -15.46
CA GLU A 113 6.67 -2.24 -16.29
C GLU A 113 6.53 -3.16 -17.53
N THR A 114 7.63 -3.76 -17.97
CA THR A 114 7.64 -4.77 -19.05
C THR A 114 7.58 -6.21 -18.55
N SER A 115 7.12 -6.43 -17.33
CA SER A 115 6.90 -7.74 -16.71
C SER A 115 8.16 -8.61 -16.53
N ASN A 116 9.32 -7.99 -16.37
CA ASN A 116 10.56 -8.69 -16.03
C ASN A 116 10.98 -8.37 -14.57
N SER A 117 10.15 -8.79 -13.61
CA SER A 117 10.31 -8.44 -12.20
C SER A 117 11.64 -8.91 -11.59
N THR A 118 12.14 -10.07 -11.98
CA THR A 118 13.43 -10.59 -11.48
C THR A 118 14.62 -9.77 -11.96
N ALA A 119 14.62 -9.35 -13.25
CA ALA A 119 15.68 -8.49 -13.75
C ALA A 119 15.56 -7.07 -13.18
N ALA A 120 14.34 -6.57 -12.97
CA ALA A 120 14.09 -5.31 -12.29
C ALA A 120 14.68 -5.30 -10.88
N TYR A 121 14.44 -6.35 -10.10
CA TYR A 121 15.00 -6.48 -8.75
C TYR A 121 16.52 -6.43 -8.75
N LYS A 122 17.19 -7.14 -9.67
CA LYS A 122 18.66 -7.08 -9.82
C LYS A 122 19.15 -5.66 -10.16
N ALA A 123 18.44 -4.93 -11.00
CA ALA A 123 18.77 -3.57 -11.34
C ALA A 123 18.59 -2.64 -10.12
N PHE A 124 17.52 -2.81 -9.33
CA PHE A 124 17.33 -2.04 -8.09
C PHE A 124 18.39 -2.37 -7.04
N LEU A 125 18.80 -3.63 -6.89
CA LEU A 125 19.93 -3.99 -6.01
C LEU A 125 21.24 -3.33 -6.45
N ALA A 126 21.50 -3.24 -7.76
CA ALA A 126 22.66 -2.54 -8.28
C ALA A 126 22.59 -1.03 -8.02
N ALA A 127 21.41 -0.43 -8.17
CA ALA A 127 21.18 0.97 -7.83
C ALA A 127 21.42 1.24 -6.34
N ASP A 128 20.87 0.40 -5.47
CA ASP A 128 20.99 0.50 -4.00
C ASP A 128 22.46 0.37 -3.53
N ALA A 129 23.22 -0.52 -4.15
CA ALA A 129 24.64 -0.69 -3.85
C ALA A 129 25.50 0.53 -4.24
N LEU A 130 25.07 1.30 -5.24
CA LEU A 130 25.75 2.52 -5.69
C LEU A 130 25.31 3.76 -4.91
N ASP A 131 24.03 3.87 -4.59
CA ASP A 131 23.47 4.96 -3.80
C ASP A 131 22.31 4.45 -2.93
N PRO A 132 22.55 4.14 -1.66
CA PRO A 132 21.53 3.67 -0.74
C PRO A 132 20.54 4.77 -0.27
N THR A 133 20.69 6.01 -0.72
CA THR A 133 19.83 7.14 -0.36
C THR A 133 18.66 7.36 -1.32
N LEU A 134 18.54 6.53 -2.34
CA LEU A 134 17.43 6.59 -3.29
C LEU A 134 16.15 5.93 -2.70
N ALA A 135 15.29 6.74 -2.08
CA ALA A 135 14.05 6.26 -1.45
C ALA A 135 13.17 5.44 -2.41
N SER A 136 13.09 5.85 -3.67
CA SER A 136 12.33 5.13 -4.70
C SER A 136 12.89 3.73 -4.96
N VAL A 137 14.20 3.53 -4.88
CA VAL A 137 14.84 2.22 -5.02
C VAL A 137 14.52 1.34 -3.83
N LYS A 138 14.68 1.85 -2.59
CA LYS A 138 14.27 1.13 -1.36
C LYS A 138 12.82 0.66 -1.45
N HIS A 139 11.93 1.55 -1.87
CA HIS A 139 10.54 1.22 -2.04
C HIS A 139 10.29 0.12 -3.11
N GLN A 140 10.99 0.15 -4.25
CA GLN A 140 10.86 -0.88 -5.29
C GLN A 140 11.40 -2.25 -4.82
N LEU A 141 12.48 -2.28 -4.05
CA LEU A 141 13.01 -3.48 -3.42
C LEU A 141 11.98 -4.07 -2.45
N ALA A 142 11.44 -3.23 -1.55
CA ALA A 142 10.42 -3.64 -0.59
C ALA A 142 9.18 -4.26 -1.26
N VAL A 143 8.71 -3.66 -2.35
CA VAL A 143 7.55 -4.18 -3.09
C VAL A 143 7.86 -5.56 -3.69
N TYR A 144 8.99 -5.72 -4.38
CA TYR A 144 9.38 -7.01 -4.94
C TYR A 144 9.51 -8.10 -3.87
N GLU A 145 10.18 -7.78 -2.77
CA GLU A 145 10.40 -8.70 -1.65
C GLU A 145 9.08 -9.10 -0.99
N SER A 146 8.14 -8.15 -0.83
CA SER A 146 6.81 -8.44 -0.29
C SER A 146 5.99 -9.37 -1.20
N GLU A 147 6.09 -9.18 -2.52
CA GLU A 147 5.44 -10.03 -3.52
C GLU A 147 6.02 -11.46 -3.53
N ASN A 148 7.28 -11.63 -3.11
CA ASN A 148 7.98 -12.91 -3.05
C ASN A 148 8.05 -13.52 -1.63
N GLY A 149 7.33 -12.95 -0.66
CA GLY A 149 7.24 -13.49 0.70
C GLY A 149 8.48 -13.24 1.58
N GLN A 150 9.41 -12.41 1.14
CA GLN A 150 10.61 -11.99 1.87
C GLN A 150 10.24 -10.84 2.83
N PHE A 151 9.34 -11.12 3.78
CA PHE A 151 8.72 -10.09 4.61
C PHE A 151 9.69 -9.32 5.52
N PRO A 152 10.71 -9.94 6.14
CA PRO A 152 11.69 -9.22 6.94
C PRO A 152 12.48 -8.19 6.12
N GLU A 153 12.95 -8.57 4.93
CA GLU A 153 13.69 -7.73 4.00
C GLU A 153 12.80 -6.59 3.48
N ALA A 154 11.58 -6.93 3.05
CA ALA A 154 10.58 -5.96 2.62
C ALA A 154 10.29 -4.92 3.71
N TYR A 155 10.14 -5.34 4.96
CA TYR A 155 9.91 -4.43 6.07
C TYR A 155 11.06 -3.46 6.29
N ALA A 156 12.30 -3.95 6.25
CA ALA A 156 13.49 -3.11 6.37
C ALA A 156 13.54 -2.04 5.26
N HIS A 157 13.34 -2.43 4.00
CA HIS A 157 13.36 -1.50 2.88
C HIS A 157 12.16 -0.52 2.87
N PHE A 158 10.96 -0.93 3.33
CA PHE A 158 9.85 0.01 3.53
C PHE A 158 10.19 1.06 4.60
N LEU A 159 10.82 0.66 5.71
CA LEU A 159 11.26 1.60 6.74
C LEU A 159 12.34 2.55 6.23
N ASP A 160 13.30 2.07 5.45
CA ASP A 160 14.34 2.90 4.83
C ASP A 160 13.72 3.93 3.89
N ALA A 161 12.77 3.54 3.04
CA ALA A 161 12.06 4.49 2.16
C ALA A 161 11.32 5.57 2.96
N LEU A 162 10.62 5.19 4.05
CA LEU A 162 9.95 6.15 4.93
C LEU A 162 10.93 7.06 5.68
N LYS A 163 12.11 6.56 6.04
CA LYS A 163 13.16 7.37 6.70
C LYS A 163 13.71 8.43 5.74
N LEU A 164 13.89 8.09 4.49
CA LEU A 164 14.43 8.99 3.46
C LEU A 164 13.38 10.03 3.02
N GLU A 165 12.12 9.61 2.87
CA GLU A 165 11.02 10.50 2.45
C GLU A 165 9.80 10.29 3.37
N PRO A 166 9.81 10.87 4.60
CA PRO A 166 8.81 10.59 5.63
C PRO A 166 7.41 11.13 5.32
N GLU A 167 7.28 12.08 4.38
CA GLU A 167 6.00 12.69 3.98
C GLU A 167 5.46 12.12 2.65
N ASN A 168 6.13 11.13 2.07
CA ASN A 168 5.68 10.54 0.81
C ASN A 168 4.49 9.61 1.04
N ASN A 169 3.30 10.05 0.64
CA ASN A 169 2.04 9.32 0.83
C ASN A 169 2.02 7.94 0.15
N VAL A 170 2.79 7.74 -0.92
CA VAL A 170 2.91 6.43 -1.57
C VAL A 170 3.61 5.45 -0.64
N TYR A 171 4.74 5.85 -0.06
CA TYR A 171 5.51 4.99 0.84
C TYR A 171 4.76 4.73 2.15
N ILE A 172 4.11 5.78 2.71
CA ILE A 172 3.29 5.67 3.90
C ILE A 172 2.15 4.66 3.69
N SER A 173 1.36 4.84 2.63
CA SER A 173 0.19 3.99 2.37
C SER A 173 0.58 2.55 2.04
N GLN A 174 1.68 2.34 1.32
CA GLN A 174 2.14 1.00 0.97
C GLN A 174 2.74 0.28 2.17
N THR A 175 3.47 0.97 3.04
CA THR A 175 3.95 0.39 4.31
C THR A 175 2.78 -0.01 5.21
N ALA A 176 1.74 0.84 5.32
CA ALA A 176 0.54 0.51 6.09
C ALA A 176 -0.15 -0.76 5.56
N LYS A 177 -0.36 -0.84 4.26
CA LYS A 177 -0.98 -2.00 3.59
C LYS A 177 -0.12 -3.27 3.71
N PHE A 178 1.19 -3.14 3.55
CA PHE A 178 2.12 -4.24 3.76
C PHE A 178 1.99 -4.78 5.18
N LEU A 179 2.07 -3.93 6.20
CA LEU A 179 1.95 -4.34 7.60
C LEU A 179 0.56 -4.93 7.91
N MET A 180 -0.51 -4.43 7.30
CA MET A 180 -1.85 -5.03 7.46
C MET A 180 -1.85 -6.54 7.14
N VAL A 181 -1.08 -6.95 6.15
CA VAL A 181 -1.01 -8.36 5.69
C VAL A 181 0.12 -9.14 6.36
N ALA A 182 1.30 -8.54 6.46
CA ALA A 182 2.53 -9.26 6.80
C ALA A 182 2.86 -9.32 8.30
N ARG A 183 2.30 -8.43 9.15
CA ARG A 183 2.73 -8.28 10.54
C ARG A 183 2.61 -9.55 11.40
N THR A 184 1.55 -10.34 11.20
CA THR A 184 1.39 -11.61 11.93
C THR A 184 2.45 -12.64 11.53
N GLY A 185 2.81 -12.70 10.25
CA GLY A 185 3.90 -13.53 9.76
C GLY A 185 5.27 -13.04 10.24
N LEU A 186 5.48 -11.72 10.27
CA LEU A 186 6.69 -11.10 10.83
C LEU A 186 6.84 -11.45 12.31
N ALA A 187 5.77 -11.29 13.10
CA ALA A 187 5.79 -11.63 14.53
C ALA A 187 6.01 -13.13 14.78
N ALA A 188 5.42 -14.00 13.97
CA ALA A 188 5.60 -15.43 14.04
C ALA A 188 7.06 -15.88 13.81
N SER A 189 7.88 -15.06 13.13
CA SER A 189 9.31 -15.31 13.00
C SER A 189 10.11 -15.17 14.31
N GLY A 190 9.51 -14.62 15.36
CA GLY A 190 10.14 -14.34 16.66
C GLY A 190 11.12 -13.15 16.66
N LYS A 191 11.30 -12.48 15.52
CA LYS A 191 12.23 -11.34 15.40
C LYS A 191 11.54 -9.99 15.65
N PHE A 192 10.22 -9.93 15.57
CA PHE A 192 9.45 -8.71 15.66
C PHE A 192 8.33 -8.85 16.67
N ASP A 193 8.15 -7.81 17.47
CA ASP A 193 7.04 -7.70 18.43
C ASP A 193 5.77 -7.25 17.72
N ILE A 194 4.67 -7.99 17.92
CA ILE A 194 3.39 -7.70 17.25
C ILE A 194 2.82 -6.35 17.64
N ALA A 195 2.98 -5.91 18.90
CA ALA A 195 2.46 -4.63 19.34
C ALA A 195 3.22 -3.46 18.70
N GLN A 196 4.53 -3.61 18.48
CA GLN A 196 5.32 -2.61 17.75
C GLN A 196 4.93 -2.56 16.28
N LEU A 197 4.66 -3.70 15.63
CA LEU A 197 4.17 -3.76 14.26
C LEU A 197 2.77 -3.15 14.12
N ASP A 198 1.86 -3.45 15.05
CA ASP A 198 0.53 -2.86 15.12
C ASP A 198 0.62 -1.33 15.26
N LYS A 199 1.46 -0.84 16.18
CA LYS A 199 1.70 0.59 16.39
C LYS A 199 2.21 1.27 15.10
N LYS A 200 3.20 0.67 14.43
CA LYS A 200 3.75 1.21 13.19
C LYS A 200 2.73 1.23 12.05
N MET A 201 1.94 0.17 11.94
CA MET A 201 0.84 0.09 10.96
C MET A 201 -0.19 1.21 11.18
N LEU A 202 -0.67 1.39 12.42
CA LEU A 202 -1.62 2.44 12.76
C LEU A 202 -1.04 3.84 12.54
N GLU A 203 0.24 4.07 12.89
CA GLU A 203 0.94 5.33 12.60
C GLU A 203 0.89 5.68 11.12
N CYS A 204 1.22 4.71 10.25
CA CYS A 204 1.18 4.92 8.81
C CYS A 204 -0.26 5.15 8.31
N TYR A 205 -1.26 4.40 8.79
CA TYR A 205 -2.65 4.63 8.40
C TYR A 205 -3.16 6.01 8.84
N ARG A 206 -2.86 6.44 10.06
CA ARG A 206 -3.20 7.78 10.57
C ARG A 206 -2.60 8.86 9.68
N LYS A 207 -1.30 8.80 9.44
CA LYS A 207 -0.59 9.78 8.62
C LYS A 207 -1.14 9.87 7.20
N TRP A 208 -1.42 8.72 6.58
CA TRP A 208 -2.05 8.68 5.26
C TRP A 208 -3.47 9.25 5.28
N ALA A 209 -4.28 8.90 6.26
CA ALA A 209 -5.64 9.41 6.40
C ALA A 209 -5.67 10.93 6.67
N ASP A 210 -4.79 11.42 7.53
CA ASP A 210 -4.78 12.83 7.95
C ASP A 210 -4.26 13.75 6.84
N SER A 211 -3.43 13.24 5.91
CA SER A 211 -2.98 13.95 4.70
C SER A 211 -3.93 13.82 3.50
N SER A 212 -5.04 13.09 3.64
CA SER A 212 -5.95 12.76 2.53
C SER A 212 -7.28 13.52 2.62
N ALA A 213 -7.98 13.62 1.47
CA ALA A 213 -9.31 14.27 1.41
C ALA A 213 -10.32 13.62 2.38
N PRO A 214 -11.34 14.37 2.86
CA PRO A 214 -12.26 13.91 3.91
C PRO A 214 -13.00 12.60 3.62
N ASN A 215 -13.39 12.35 2.37
CA ASN A 215 -14.09 11.12 1.98
C ASN A 215 -13.21 10.17 1.17
N SER A 216 -11.92 10.09 1.50
CA SER A 216 -10.95 9.27 0.78
C SER A 216 -10.92 7.84 1.28
N GLN A 217 -10.44 6.93 0.42
CA GLN A 217 -10.14 5.56 0.81
C GLN A 217 -9.22 5.47 2.03
N ALA A 218 -8.29 6.42 2.18
CA ALA A 218 -7.35 6.46 3.30
C ALA A 218 -8.08 6.56 4.66
N LYS A 219 -9.14 7.39 4.76
CA LYS A 219 -9.95 7.53 5.97
C LYS A 219 -10.63 6.22 6.34
N TRP A 220 -11.23 5.55 5.35
CA TRP A 220 -11.87 4.24 5.52
C TRP A 220 -10.89 3.15 5.96
N GLU A 221 -9.75 3.05 5.30
CA GLU A 221 -8.72 2.06 5.65
C GLU A 221 -8.14 2.30 7.04
N CYS A 222 -7.94 3.57 7.43
CA CYS A 222 -7.52 3.92 8.77
C CYS A 222 -8.56 3.47 9.81
N ALA A 223 -9.83 3.83 9.65
CA ALA A 223 -10.88 3.43 10.59
C ALA A 223 -11.02 1.90 10.71
N LYS A 224 -10.88 1.17 9.61
CA LYS A 224 -10.92 -0.30 9.60
C LYS A 224 -9.71 -0.95 10.25
N SER A 225 -8.54 -0.30 10.22
CA SER A 225 -7.30 -0.89 10.73
C SER A 225 -7.33 -1.19 12.21
N PHE A 226 -8.16 -0.47 12.99
CA PHE A 226 -8.34 -0.71 14.42
C PHE A 226 -8.93 -2.08 14.75
N TYR A 227 -9.74 -2.67 13.86
CA TYR A 227 -10.27 -4.03 14.07
C TYR A 227 -9.22 -5.14 13.94
N SER A 228 -8.03 -4.80 13.46
CA SER A 228 -7.00 -5.77 13.13
C SER A 228 -5.85 -5.80 14.13
N VAL A 229 -5.78 -4.85 15.06
CA VAL A 229 -4.69 -4.76 16.05
C VAL A 229 -5.04 -5.45 17.36
N SER A 230 -4.02 -5.82 18.13
CA SER A 230 -4.18 -6.56 19.38
C SER A 230 -4.81 -5.72 20.50
N HIS A 231 -4.50 -4.43 20.55
CA HIS A 231 -4.96 -3.48 21.57
C HIS A 231 -5.46 -2.20 20.88
N PRO A 232 -6.68 -2.21 20.35
CA PRO A 232 -7.22 -1.06 19.62
C PRO A 232 -7.62 0.07 20.58
N ASP A 233 -7.35 1.30 20.17
CA ASP A 233 -7.98 2.48 20.75
C ASP A 233 -9.37 2.65 20.13
N TRP A 234 -10.38 2.10 20.82
CA TRP A 234 -11.75 2.14 20.32
C TRP A 234 -12.37 3.54 20.36
N GLU A 235 -11.91 4.46 21.21
CA GLU A 235 -12.37 5.84 21.20
C GLU A 235 -11.85 6.58 19.96
N GLU A 236 -10.61 6.38 19.59
CA GLU A 236 -10.10 6.91 18.34
C GLU A 236 -10.83 6.30 17.13
N ALA A 237 -11.04 4.98 17.12
CA ALA A 237 -11.80 4.33 16.07
C ALA A 237 -13.21 4.92 15.92
N LEU A 238 -13.89 5.19 17.05
CA LEU A 238 -15.20 5.83 17.08
C LEU A 238 -15.17 7.21 16.43
N SER A 239 -14.22 8.04 16.80
CA SER A 239 -14.01 9.38 16.23
C SER A 239 -13.75 9.32 14.70
N ARG A 240 -12.95 8.35 14.24
CA ARG A 240 -12.68 8.15 12.80
C ARG A 240 -13.95 7.78 12.02
N TRP A 241 -14.82 6.92 12.57
CA TRP A 241 -16.10 6.61 11.94
C TRP A 241 -17.07 7.78 11.95
N GLU A 242 -17.08 8.61 12.99
CA GLU A 242 -17.88 9.84 13.04
C GLU A 242 -17.47 10.85 11.97
N ASP A 243 -16.17 11.02 11.74
CA ASP A 243 -15.65 11.87 10.67
C ASP A 243 -16.10 11.36 9.29
N ILE A 244 -16.04 10.05 9.05
CA ILE A 244 -16.51 9.45 7.80
C ILE A 244 -18.01 9.68 7.62
N ILE A 245 -18.84 9.44 8.64
CA ILE A 245 -20.30 9.65 8.59
C ILE A 245 -20.63 11.10 8.21
N LYS A 246 -19.95 12.05 8.84
CA LYS A 246 -20.13 13.48 8.61
C LYS A 246 -19.81 13.90 7.16
N ASN A 247 -18.80 13.27 6.57
CA ASN A 247 -18.30 13.64 5.25
C ASN A 247 -18.78 12.73 4.11
N SER A 248 -19.56 11.67 4.39
CA SER A 248 -20.07 10.75 3.37
C SER A 248 -21.17 11.43 2.54
N ALA A 249 -20.96 11.50 1.24
CA ALA A 249 -21.92 12.05 0.28
C ALA A 249 -22.98 11.03 -0.15
N LEU A 250 -22.61 9.73 -0.16
CA LEU A 250 -23.49 8.64 -0.58
C LEU A 250 -24.18 8.00 0.63
N GLU A 251 -25.49 7.76 0.51
CA GLU A 251 -26.28 7.15 1.60
C GLU A 251 -25.78 5.76 2.00
N LEU A 252 -25.41 4.92 1.03
CA LEU A 252 -24.86 3.60 1.32
C LEU A 252 -23.53 3.68 2.10
N GLU A 253 -22.65 4.60 1.74
CA GLU A 253 -21.40 4.82 2.49
C GLU A 253 -21.70 5.26 3.92
N ARG A 254 -22.62 6.24 4.08
CA ARG A 254 -23.00 6.74 5.39
C ARG A 254 -23.60 5.63 6.26
N GLN A 255 -24.48 4.80 5.73
CA GLN A 255 -25.05 3.68 6.47
C GLN A 255 -24.05 2.58 6.77
N THR A 256 -23.11 2.30 5.87
CA THR A 256 -22.01 1.39 6.14
C THR A 256 -21.13 1.91 7.29
N ALA A 257 -20.84 3.21 7.31
CA ALA A 257 -20.06 3.82 8.39
C ALA A 257 -20.84 3.81 9.72
N LEU A 258 -22.18 3.99 9.71
CA LEU A 258 -23.03 3.83 10.91
C LEU A 258 -22.98 2.39 11.46
N ALA A 259 -23.05 1.37 10.63
CA ALA A 259 -22.91 -0.02 11.06
C ALA A 259 -21.54 -0.28 11.72
N ASN A 260 -20.46 0.24 11.14
CA ASN A 260 -19.14 0.15 11.74
C ASN A 260 -19.01 0.96 13.04
N LYS A 261 -19.61 2.16 13.12
CA LYS A 261 -19.70 2.91 14.38
C LYS A 261 -20.38 2.09 15.47
N ALA A 262 -21.53 1.44 15.16
CA ALA A 262 -22.22 0.58 16.10
C ALA A 262 -21.34 -0.59 16.59
N ARG A 263 -20.56 -1.19 15.69
CA ARG A 263 -19.59 -2.24 16.05
C ARG A 263 -18.57 -1.72 17.07
N VAL A 264 -18.00 -0.52 16.87
CA VAL A 264 -17.07 0.09 17.84
C VAL A 264 -17.76 0.37 19.19
N LEU A 265 -19.01 0.84 19.17
CA LEU A 265 -19.77 1.07 20.41
C LEU A 265 -19.99 -0.22 21.20
N ILE A 266 -20.19 -1.36 20.53
CA ILE A 266 -20.27 -2.67 21.18
C ILE A 266 -18.94 -3.05 21.86
N GLU A 267 -17.83 -2.83 21.19
CA GLU A 267 -16.49 -3.06 21.79
C GLU A 267 -16.26 -2.17 23.03
N LEU A 268 -16.78 -0.94 23.02
CA LEU A 268 -16.77 0.01 24.14
C LEU A 268 -17.81 -0.30 25.23
N ARG A 269 -18.63 -1.37 25.08
CA ARG A 269 -19.74 -1.72 25.98
C ARG A 269 -20.83 -0.64 26.10
N ARG A 270 -21.01 0.14 25.04
CA ARG A 270 -22.05 1.17 24.89
C ARG A 270 -23.24 0.63 24.10
N ASP A 271 -23.81 -0.47 24.57
CA ASP A 271 -24.80 -1.28 23.85
C ASP A 271 -26.08 -0.51 23.48
N ASP A 272 -26.56 0.36 24.38
CA ASP A 272 -27.76 1.19 24.09
C ASP A 272 -27.51 2.16 22.95
N GLN A 273 -26.34 2.82 22.95
CA GLN A 273 -25.95 3.70 21.85
C GLN A 273 -25.78 2.92 20.54
N ALA A 274 -25.22 1.72 20.60
CA ALA A 274 -25.10 0.85 19.42
C ALA A 274 -26.48 0.50 18.83
N ARG A 275 -27.48 0.18 19.68
CA ARG A 275 -28.88 -0.08 19.24
C ARG A 275 -29.50 1.13 18.56
N GLU A 276 -29.32 2.33 19.12
CA GLU A 276 -29.81 3.58 18.53
C GLU A 276 -29.19 3.85 17.15
N ILE A 277 -27.90 3.58 16.99
CA ILE A 277 -27.21 3.74 15.72
C ILE A 277 -27.69 2.68 14.71
N LEU A 278 -27.82 1.41 15.13
CA LEU A 278 -28.31 0.34 14.27
C LEU A 278 -29.75 0.56 13.81
N ALA A 279 -30.59 1.24 14.59
CA ALA A 279 -31.95 1.61 14.18
C ALA A 279 -31.94 2.51 12.92
N LYS A 280 -30.91 3.33 12.74
CA LYS A 280 -30.70 4.23 11.58
C LYS A 280 -30.16 3.50 10.35
N VAL A 281 -29.69 2.26 10.48
CA VAL A 281 -29.22 1.43 9.36
C VAL A 281 -30.44 0.74 8.76
N VAL A 282 -30.89 1.24 7.61
CA VAL A 282 -32.13 0.76 6.93
C VAL A 282 -31.86 0.16 5.56
N ASN A 283 -30.64 0.21 5.06
CA ASN A 283 -30.30 -0.34 3.76
C ASN A 283 -30.33 -1.87 3.79
N GLU A 284 -31.01 -2.48 2.82
CA GLU A 284 -31.21 -3.93 2.73
C GLU A 284 -29.90 -4.71 2.60
N HIS A 285 -28.90 -4.15 1.92
CA HIS A 285 -27.57 -4.78 1.80
C HIS A 285 -26.83 -4.89 3.14
N LEU A 286 -27.23 -4.13 4.15
CA LEU A 286 -26.65 -4.13 5.50
C LEU A 286 -27.51 -4.90 6.52
N ALA A 287 -28.63 -5.47 6.10
CA ALA A 287 -29.59 -6.15 7.00
C ALA A 287 -28.96 -7.32 7.76
N GLU A 288 -28.14 -8.12 7.08
CA GLU A 288 -27.45 -9.26 7.69
C GLU A 288 -26.39 -8.80 8.72
N ASP A 289 -25.60 -7.79 8.38
CA ASP A 289 -24.59 -7.24 9.29
C ASP A 289 -25.25 -6.58 10.50
N LYS A 290 -26.33 -5.85 10.30
CA LYS A 290 -27.15 -5.30 11.38
C LYS A 290 -27.67 -6.38 12.32
N ALA A 291 -28.24 -7.46 11.75
CA ALA A 291 -28.76 -8.58 12.55
C ALA A 291 -27.65 -9.26 13.38
N LYS A 292 -26.47 -9.45 12.80
CA LYS A 292 -25.30 -10.01 13.51
C LYS A 292 -24.90 -9.14 14.70
N LEU A 293 -24.82 -7.81 14.50
CA LEU A 293 -24.44 -6.87 15.57
C LEU A 293 -25.48 -6.83 16.69
N LEU A 294 -26.78 -6.85 16.37
CA LEU A 294 -27.84 -6.96 17.37
C LEU A 294 -27.75 -8.27 18.15
N GLY A 295 -27.47 -9.40 17.47
CA GLY A 295 -27.29 -10.69 18.12
C GLY A 295 -26.11 -10.72 19.11
N VAL A 296 -25.02 -10.01 18.83
CA VAL A 296 -23.90 -9.85 19.78
C VAL A 296 -24.37 -9.12 21.04
N ILE A 297 -25.06 -8.00 20.91
CA ILE A 297 -25.59 -7.23 22.04
C ILE A 297 -26.52 -8.09 22.91
N GLU A 298 -27.39 -8.90 22.29
CA GLU A 298 -28.33 -9.77 23.01
C GLU A 298 -27.60 -10.90 23.76
N SER A 299 -26.58 -11.50 23.15
CA SER A 299 -25.79 -12.56 23.77
C SER A 299 -25.02 -12.05 24.99
N ASP A 300 -24.43 -10.86 24.87
CA ASP A 300 -23.68 -10.23 25.97
C ASP A 300 -24.61 -9.87 27.15
N ALA A 301 -25.84 -9.39 26.87
CA ALA A 301 -26.83 -9.12 27.90
C ALA A 301 -27.25 -10.40 28.67
N LYS A 302 -27.46 -11.51 27.96
CA LYS A 302 -27.80 -12.81 28.60
C LYS A 302 -26.69 -13.35 29.49
N ASN A 303 -25.42 -13.22 29.01
CA ASN A 303 -24.26 -13.65 29.77
C ASN A 303 -24.07 -12.83 31.06
N LYS A 304 -24.35 -11.53 31.02
CA LYS A 304 -24.30 -10.63 32.18
C LYS A 304 -25.32 -11.05 33.26
N THR A 305 -26.56 -11.27 32.86
CA THR A 305 -27.63 -11.69 33.76
C THR A 305 -27.33 -13.04 34.43
N GLN A 306 -26.73 -13.99 33.70
CA GLN A 306 -26.36 -15.30 34.25
C GLN A 306 -25.14 -15.23 35.22
N SER A 307 -24.25 -14.25 35.06
CA SER A 307 -23.12 -14.08 35.97
C SER A 307 -23.51 -13.36 37.27
N GLU A 308 -24.56 -12.54 37.24
CA GLU A 308 -25.09 -11.82 38.43
C GLU A 308 -26.04 -12.69 39.27
N SER A 309 -26.53 -13.82 38.72
CA SER A 309 -27.41 -14.78 39.39
C SER A 309 -26.65 -15.93 40.06
N LYS A 310 -25.35 -15.97 40.04
CA LYS A 310 -24.46 -16.91 40.73
C LYS A 310 -23.70 -16.27 41.85
#